data_3a996e008055063d8a6faaef965037a7
#
_entry.id   3a996e008055063d8a6faaef965037a7
#
_cell.length_a   1.000
_cell.length_b   1.000
_cell.length_c   1.000
_cell.angle_alpha   90.00
_cell.angle_beta   90.00
_cell.angle_gamma   90.00
#
_symmetry.space_group_name_H-M   'P 1'
#
loop_
_entity.id
_entity.type
_entity.pdbx_description
1 polymer ?
#
loop_
_entity_poly.entity_id
_entity_poly.type
_entity_poly.pdbx_seq_one_letter_code
_entity_poly.pdbx_strand_id
1 'polypeptide(L)'
;MKPVPAASPALTARPWQLVHPLWQCGFRPFFVATVLFCVGLLGLWLLFLAAGWPLPGVPGGVVVWHVHELLMGATLAAVAGFALTAVPEFTETPSFEARHVRWLLGLWLLGRLSFWLSGWWPQGLLALSGIFHVGFMVMLTTMVAPRLWRDPGHRQQGFWWAFVALIVTVAGFYVDAVRGEFPMRWLHATLGVLMALIVVAMSRISMAIVNSSIDDDFERRHPVAVHAREQASHGTTENGMLAAGPADRAPVAPTALPVEEDEPTAYLARPPRRHLAVICIMLFTAMQWFDPSNRVTGWLALAASAAMLNLLNDWHVGRPLFSRWPLMLYMVYVFMAAGYGLIGLVLVAGDGSVSPGIHLLTAGALGLAVYTVICIAGYTHSGLEKNGRPWVVVGACLLVASAVLRALAYWFDPPVLLQLAGLAWCAAFVLQGWQMLPVFLRPRQDGLWGCQGVQE
;
A
#
# COMPACT_ATOMS: atom_id res chain seq x y z
N MET A 1 24.33 -56.34 14.71
CA MET A 1 24.74 -55.19 13.89
C MET A 1 23.55 -54.78 13.05
N LYS A 2 22.89 -53.65 13.38
CA LYS A 2 21.84 -53.05 12.55
C LYS A 2 22.52 -52.21 11.48
N PRO A 3 22.09 -52.25 10.21
CA PRO A 3 22.70 -51.44 9.16
C PRO A 3 22.43 -49.95 9.43
N VAL A 4 23.50 -49.14 9.27
CA VAL A 4 23.44 -47.67 9.30
C VAL A 4 22.59 -47.20 8.13
N PRO A 5 21.59 -46.33 8.30
CA PRO A 5 20.82 -45.80 7.18
C PRO A 5 21.75 -44.98 6.27
N ALA A 6 21.68 -45.25 4.97
CA ALA A 6 22.42 -44.53 3.94
C ALA A 6 22.13 -43.01 4.03
N ALA A 7 23.20 -42.23 3.94
CA ALA A 7 23.12 -40.78 3.90
C ALA A 7 22.14 -40.34 2.80
N SER A 8 21.19 -39.49 3.17
CA SER A 8 20.28 -38.85 2.21
C SER A 8 21.07 -38.20 1.08
N PRO A 9 20.61 -38.34 -0.19
CA PRO A 9 21.31 -37.72 -1.31
C PRO A 9 21.38 -36.21 -1.08
N ALA A 10 22.56 -35.65 -1.29
CA ALA A 10 22.82 -34.21 -1.22
C ALA A 10 21.72 -33.47 -1.98
N LEU A 11 21.02 -32.60 -1.29
CA LEU A 11 20.03 -31.70 -1.88
C LEU A 11 20.72 -30.89 -2.99
N THR A 12 20.56 -31.36 -4.23
CA THR A 12 20.97 -30.57 -5.41
C THR A 12 20.25 -29.23 -5.31
N ALA A 13 21.02 -28.15 -5.23
CA ALA A 13 20.50 -26.80 -5.14
C ALA A 13 19.43 -26.61 -6.22
N ARG A 14 18.20 -26.38 -5.80
CA ARG A 14 17.09 -26.23 -6.75
C ARG A 14 17.36 -25.01 -7.64
N PRO A 15 17.03 -25.04 -8.96
CA PRO A 15 17.42 -23.99 -9.92
C PRO A 15 17.10 -22.54 -9.47
N TRP A 16 16.11 -22.36 -8.60
CA TRP A 16 15.73 -21.07 -8.03
C TRP A 16 16.67 -20.53 -6.96
N GLN A 17 17.53 -21.34 -6.35
CA GLN A 17 18.55 -20.90 -5.39
C GLN A 17 19.65 -20.07 -6.07
N LEU A 18 19.75 -20.13 -7.39
CA LEU A 18 20.66 -19.34 -8.21
C LEU A 18 20.13 -17.94 -8.54
N VAL A 19 18.86 -17.64 -8.22
CA VAL A 19 18.27 -16.33 -8.50
C VAL A 19 18.58 -15.38 -7.34
N HIS A 20 19.17 -14.21 -7.65
CA HIS A 20 19.46 -13.18 -6.65
C HIS A 20 18.20 -12.82 -5.84
N PRO A 21 18.29 -12.66 -4.51
CA PRO A 21 17.15 -12.44 -3.61
C PRO A 21 16.18 -11.34 -4.04
N LEU A 22 16.68 -10.27 -4.66
CA LEU A 22 15.87 -9.18 -5.20
C LEU A 22 14.76 -9.65 -6.16
N TRP A 23 15.00 -10.75 -6.90
CA TRP A 23 14.06 -11.26 -7.92
C TRP A 23 13.20 -12.42 -7.44
N GLN A 24 13.35 -12.83 -6.19
CA GLN A 24 12.60 -13.95 -5.62
C GLN A 24 11.14 -13.61 -5.37
N CYS A 25 10.84 -12.32 -5.17
CA CYS A 25 9.48 -11.84 -4.99
C CYS A 25 9.25 -10.52 -5.75
N GLY A 26 8.09 -10.40 -6.41
CA GLY A 26 7.78 -9.28 -7.29
C GLY A 26 7.82 -7.91 -6.61
N PHE A 27 7.53 -7.81 -5.31
CA PHE A 27 7.56 -6.52 -4.60
C PHE A 27 8.96 -5.96 -4.41
N ARG A 28 9.97 -6.81 -4.21
CA ARG A 28 11.30 -6.36 -3.78
C ARG A 28 11.92 -5.31 -4.71
N PRO A 29 12.05 -5.55 -6.03
CA PRO A 29 12.65 -4.55 -6.90
C PRO A 29 11.81 -3.26 -7.00
N PHE A 30 10.50 -3.38 -6.96
CA PHE A 30 9.62 -2.22 -7.04
C PHE A 30 9.58 -1.40 -5.76
N PHE A 31 9.65 -2.03 -4.58
CA PHE A 31 9.74 -1.30 -3.32
C PHE A 31 11.10 -0.64 -3.14
N VAL A 32 12.19 -1.28 -3.59
CA VAL A 32 13.50 -0.62 -3.69
C VAL A 32 13.41 0.61 -4.59
N ALA A 33 12.83 0.49 -5.79
CA ALA A 33 12.65 1.60 -6.71
C ALA A 33 11.80 2.72 -6.08
N THR A 34 10.68 2.37 -5.42
CA THR A 34 9.80 3.33 -4.74
C THR A 34 10.55 4.13 -3.68
N VAL A 35 11.26 3.47 -2.77
CA VAL A 35 12.00 4.14 -1.70
C VAL A 35 13.07 5.07 -2.26
N LEU A 36 13.86 4.60 -3.23
CA LEU A 36 14.88 5.42 -3.88
C LEU A 36 14.30 6.64 -4.60
N PHE A 37 13.16 6.46 -5.27
CA PHE A 37 12.47 7.56 -5.96
C PHE A 37 11.82 8.53 -4.97
N CYS A 38 11.18 8.06 -3.90
CA CYS A 38 10.61 8.94 -2.88
C CYS A 38 11.68 9.86 -2.25
N VAL A 39 12.88 9.36 -2.02
CA VAL A 39 14.00 10.16 -1.50
C VAL A 39 14.59 11.05 -2.59
N GLY A 40 14.92 10.48 -3.75
CA GLY A 40 15.62 11.18 -4.81
C GLY A 40 14.80 12.32 -5.43
N LEU A 41 13.52 12.06 -5.74
CA LEU A 41 12.64 13.06 -6.37
C LEU A 41 12.36 14.23 -5.42
N LEU A 42 12.08 13.93 -4.16
CA LEU A 42 11.79 15.00 -3.20
C LEU A 42 13.08 15.71 -2.78
N GLY A 43 14.20 15.01 -2.70
CA GLY A 43 15.52 15.64 -2.52
C GLY A 43 15.86 16.64 -3.64
N LEU A 44 15.65 16.28 -4.89
CA LEU A 44 15.81 17.21 -6.04
C LEU A 44 14.82 18.38 -5.96
N TRP A 45 13.57 18.12 -5.56
CA TRP A 45 12.57 19.18 -5.36
C TRP A 45 12.98 20.16 -4.27
N LEU A 46 13.52 19.68 -3.14
CA LEU A 46 14.03 20.53 -2.08
C LEU A 46 15.25 21.37 -2.52
N LEU A 47 16.16 20.77 -3.28
CA LEU A 47 17.30 21.50 -3.87
C LEU A 47 16.85 22.59 -4.84
N PHE A 48 15.80 22.32 -5.63
CA PHE A 48 15.19 23.34 -6.47
C PHE A 48 14.59 24.48 -5.65
N LEU A 49 13.82 24.18 -4.61
CA LEU A 49 13.20 25.19 -3.76
C LEU A 49 14.21 26.00 -2.94
N ALA A 50 15.27 25.35 -2.45
CA ALA A 50 16.25 26.00 -1.56
C ALA A 50 17.35 26.74 -2.31
N ALA A 51 17.82 26.20 -3.45
CA ALA A 51 19.02 26.67 -4.13
C ALA A 51 18.80 26.96 -5.64
N GLY A 52 17.57 26.84 -6.14
CA GLY A 52 17.31 27.00 -7.59
C GLY A 52 17.97 25.91 -8.45
N TRP A 53 18.30 24.75 -7.88
CA TRP A 53 18.95 23.68 -8.62
C TRP A 53 18.07 23.24 -9.81
N PRO A 54 18.63 23.14 -11.04
CA PRO A 54 17.83 22.85 -12.21
C PRO A 54 17.21 21.45 -12.13
N LEU A 55 15.91 21.37 -12.38
CA LEU A 55 15.18 20.11 -12.55
C LEU A 55 15.16 19.71 -14.03
N PRO A 56 14.87 18.42 -14.35
CA PRO A 56 14.69 18.00 -15.73
C PRO A 56 13.67 18.89 -16.45
N GLY A 57 14.08 19.44 -17.60
CA GLY A 57 13.22 20.29 -18.43
C GLY A 57 12.18 19.45 -19.15
N VAL A 58 10.99 19.31 -18.56
CA VAL A 58 9.89 18.57 -19.18
C VAL A 58 8.80 19.52 -19.68
N PRO A 59 8.06 19.18 -20.72
CA PRO A 59 6.89 19.93 -21.14
C PRO A 59 5.85 20.02 -20.01
N GLY A 60 5.30 21.23 -19.80
CA GLY A 60 4.41 21.52 -18.66
C GLY A 60 5.13 22.07 -17.42
N GLY A 61 6.48 22.05 -17.39
CA GLY A 61 7.29 22.69 -16.38
C GLY A 61 7.49 21.87 -15.09
N VAL A 62 8.14 22.50 -14.11
CA VAL A 62 8.62 21.84 -12.88
C VAL A 62 7.49 21.23 -12.02
N VAL A 63 6.30 21.84 -12.02
CA VAL A 63 5.17 21.32 -11.25
C VAL A 63 4.63 20.03 -11.88
N VAL A 64 4.53 19.98 -13.21
CA VAL A 64 4.14 18.75 -13.93
C VAL A 64 5.16 17.65 -13.68
N TRP A 65 6.47 17.97 -13.75
CA TRP A 65 7.52 17.00 -13.40
C TRP A 65 7.35 16.46 -11.98
N HIS A 66 7.18 17.34 -11.00
CA HIS A 66 7.02 16.95 -9.59
C HIS A 66 5.84 16.00 -9.38
N VAL A 67 4.66 16.39 -9.85
CA VAL A 67 3.44 15.60 -9.67
C VAL A 67 3.49 14.29 -10.44
N HIS A 68 3.96 14.34 -11.71
CA HIS A 68 4.09 13.16 -12.56
C HIS A 68 5.05 12.12 -11.95
N GLU A 69 6.22 12.54 -11.53
CA GLU A 69 7.23 11.62 -11.00
C GLU A 69 6.82 11.00 -9.67
N LEU A 70 6.14 11.74 -8.81
CA LEU A 70 5.64 11.17 -7.54
C LEU A 70 4.43 10.25 -7.76
N LEU A 71 3.46 10.64 -8.60
CA LEU A 71 2.26 9.82 -8.83
C LEU A 71 2.51 8.68 -9.81
N MET A 72 2.99 9.01 -11.02
CA MET A 72 3.18 8.03 -12.08
C MET A 72 4.56 7.36 -12.05
N GLY A 73 5.54 7.94 -11.38
CA GLY A 73 6.84 7.34 -11.12
C GLY A 73 6.84 6.47 -9.87
N ALA A 74 7.04 7.08 -8.71
CA ALA A 74 7.22 6.38 -7.43
C ALA A 74 5.98 5.58 -7.01
N THR A 75 4.77 6.18 -7.11
CA THR A 75 3.56 5.50 -6.64
C THR A 75 3.16 4.32 -7.50
N LEU A 76 3.25 4.42 -8.85
CA LEU A 76 2.94 3.26 -9.69
C LEU A 76 3.97 2.13 -9.54
N ALA A 77 5.22 2.42 -9.18
CA ALA A 77 6.16 1.38 -8.76
C ALA A 77 5.68 0.69 -7.47
N ALA A 78 5.24 1.46 -6.46
CA ALA A 78 4.65 0.89 -5.25
C ALA A 78 3.41 0.03 -5.55
N VAL A 79 2.52 0.50 -6.43
CA VAL A 79 1.33 -0.25 -6.89
C VAL A 79 1.73 -1.55 -7.57
N ALA A 80 2.77 -1.54 -8.42
CA ALA A 80 3.25 -2.76 -9.06
C ALA A 80 3.81 -3.75 -8.04
N GLY A 81 4.64 -3.30 -7.12
CA GLY A 81 5.17 -4.14 -6.04
C GLY A 81 4.05 -4.76 -5.21
N PHE A 82 3.07 -3.96 -4.82
CA PHE A 82 1.89 -4.43 -4.11
C PHE A 82 1.09 -5.47 -4.92
N ALA A 83 0.75 -5.16 -6.17
CA ALA A 83 -0.06 -6.03 -7.01
C ALA A 83 0.58 -7.39 -7.29
N LEU A 84 1.91 -7.39 -7.55
CA LEU A 84 2.68 -8.61 -7.80
C LEU A 84 2.79 -9.54 -6.58
N THR A 85 2.45 -9.04 -5.41
CA THR A 85 2.48 -9.79 -4.14
C THR A 85 1.08 -10.10 -3.63
N ALA A 86 0.25 -9.08 -3.49
CA ALA A 86 -1.08 -9.20 -2.91
C ALA A 86 -2.05 -9.98 -3.80
N VAL A 87 -1.96 -9.85 -5.14
CA VAL A 87 -2.86 -10.60 -6.04
C VAL A 87 -2.63 -12.11 -5.94
N PRO A 88 -1.38 -12.64 -6.02
CA PRO A 88 -1.14 -14.05 -5.75
C PRO A 88 -1.65 -14.54 -4.39
N GLU A 89 -1.45 -13.74 -3.35
CA GLU A 89 -1.89 -14.07 -2.00
C GLU A 89 -3.43 -14.11 -1.89
N PHE A 90 -4.12 -13.08 -2.39
CA PHE A 90 -5.59 -13.01 -2.33
C PHE A 90 -6.31 -14.03 -3.21
N THR A 91 -5.63 -14.57 -4.22
CA THR A 91 -6.18 -15.55 -5.17
C THR A 91 -5.56 -16.93 -5.02
N GLU A 92 -4.72 -17.16 -3.99
CA GLU A 92 -4.01 -18.42 -3.71
C GLU A 92 -3.29 -18.98 -4.94
N THR A 93 -2.69 -18.11 -5.74
CA THR A 93 -1.99 -18.47 -6.97
C THR A 93 -0.47 -18.37 -6.80
N PRO A 94 0.34 -19.11 -7.59
CA PRO A 94 1.80 -19.04 -7.51
C PRO A 94 2.35 -17.63 -7.75
N SER A 95 3.50 -17.30 -7.17
CA SER A 95 4.22 -16.05 -7.42
C SER A 95 4.58 -15.86 -8.89
N PHE A 96 4.80 -14.62 -9.31
CA PHE A 96 5.22 -14.31 -10.67
C PHE A 96 6.69 -14.64 -10.90
N GLU A 97 7.00 -15.10 -12.11
CA GLU A 97 8.37 -15.40 -12.51
C GLU A 97 9.26 -14.16 -12.55
N ALA A 98 10.50 -14.29 -12.11
CA ALA A 98 11.51 -13.23 -12.10
C ALA A 98 11.71 -12.56 -13.48
N ARG A 99 11.56 -13.33 -14.58
CA ARG A 99 11.65 -12.81 -15.94
C ARG A 99 10.62 -11.70 -16.22
N HIS A 100 9.38 -11.93 -15.87
CA HIS A 100 8.30 -10.95 -16.08
C HIS A 100 8.50 -9.71 -15.20
N VAL A 101 8.94 -9.90 -13.97
CA VAL A 101 9.26 -8.81 -13.03
C VAL A 101 10.40 -7.92 -13.59
N ARG A 102 11.44 -8.52 -14.18
CA ARG A 102 12.55 -7.77 -14.80
C ARG A 102 12.09 -6.94 -16.00
N TRP A 103 11.29 -7.52 -16.89
CA TRP A 103 10.73 -6.78 -18.02
C TRP A 103 9.84 -5.62 -17.57
N LEU A 104 9.01 -5.86 -16.56
CA LEU A 104 8.13 -4.83 -16.02
C LEU A 104 8.94 -3.67 -15.42
N LEU A 105 9.99 -3.96 -14.64
CA LEU A 105 10.90 -2.94 -14.10
C LEU A 105 11.64 -2.22 -15.23
N GLY A 106 12.05 -2.93 -16.27
CA GLY A 106 12.70 -2.34 -17.46
C GLY A 106 11.81 -1.33 -18.16
N LEU A 107 10.54 -1.66 -18.41
CA LEU A 107 9.56 -0.74 -18.99
C LEU A 107 9.36 0.50 -18.13
N TRP A 108 9.24 0.33 -16.80
CA TRP A 108 9.12 1.44 -15.88
C TRP A 108 10.34 2.36 -15.92
N LEU A 109 11.56 1.81 -15.89
CA LEU A 109 12.82 2.60 -15.97
C LEU A 109 12.95 3.34 -17.31
N LEU A 110 12.65 2.68 -18.43
CA LEU A 110 12.71 3.30 -19.75
C LEU A 110 11.70 4.45 -19.88
N GLY A 111 10.50 4.27 -19.30
CA GLY A 111 9.51 5.34 -19.23
C GLY A 111 10.03 6.56 -18.44
N ARG A 112 10.70 6.35 -17.30
CA ARG A 112 11.29 7.44 -16.51
C ARG A 112 12.42 8.14 -17.27
N LEU A 113 13.34 7.36 -17.82
CA LEU A 113 14.48 7.92 -18.57
C LEU A 113 13.99 8.77 -19.75
N SER A 114 13.07 8.24 -20.55
CA SER A 114 12.51 8.99 -21.69
C SER A 114 11.78 10.26 -21.25
N PHE A 115 11.06 10.23 -20.13
CA PHE A 115 10.38 11.41 -19.60
C PHE A 115 11.38 12.49 -19.13
N TRP A 116 12.43 12.13 -18.43
CA TRP A 116 13.45 13.07 -17.95
C TRP A 116 14.24 13.72 -19.09
N LEU A 117 14.43 12.98 -20.19
CA LEU A 117 15.12 13.46 -21.37
C LEU A 117 14.19 14.22 -22.34
N SER A 118 12.89 14.30 -22.07
CA SER A 118 11.90 14.89 -22.98
C SER A 118 12.11 16.39 -23.25
N GLY A 119 12.88 17.09 -22.42
CA GLY A 119 13.30 18.46 -22.69
C GLY A 119 14.16 18.64 -23.96
N TRP A 120 14.88 17.60 -24.39
CA TRP A 120 15.75 17.66 -25.57
C TRP A 120 14.99 17.39 -26.87
N TRP A 121 13.99 16.50 -26.85
CA TRP A 121 13.13 16.21 -28.01
C TRP A 121 11.70 15.92 -27.51
N PRO A 122 10.93 17.00 -27.23
CA PRO A 122 9.69 16.87 -26.47
C PRO A 122 8.69 15.84 -27.03
N GLN A 123 8.30 15.99 -28.31
CA GLN A 123 7.29 15.11 -28.90
C GLN A 123 7.73 13.65 -28.96
N GLY A 124 8.96 13.40 -29.45
CA GLY A 124 9.47 12.04 -29.62
C GLY A 124 9.70 11.32 -28.29
N LEU A 125 10.34 11.98 -27.32
CA LEU A 125 10.66 11.37 -26.05
C LEU A 125 9.45 11.26 -25.11
N LEU A 126 8.47 12.19 -25.20
CA LEU A 126 7.18 12.03 -24.51
C LEU A 126 6.37 10.86 -25.10
N ALA A 127 6.31 10.74 -26.43
CA ALA A 127 5.64 9.60 -27.07
C ALA A 127 6.31 8.28 -26.67
N LEU A 128 7.63 8.23 -26.67
CA LEU A 128 8.40 7.04 -26.25
C LEU A 128 8.16 6.73 -24.75
N SER A 129 8.18 7.75 -23.89
CA SER A 129 7.85 7.60 -22.47
C SER A 129 6.43 7.07 -22.28
N GLY A 130 5.48 7.58 -23.06
CA GLY A 130 4.09 7.10 -23.05
C GLY A 130 3.98 5.63 -23.46
N ILE A 131 4.67 5.21 -24.51
CA ILE A 131 4.70 3.80 -24.94
C ILE A 131 5.22 2.90 -23.83
N PHE A 132 6.33 3.25 -23.21
CA PHE A 132 6.90 2.45 -22.13
C PHE A 132 6.03 2.45 -20.87
N HIS A 133 5.46 3.60 -20.51
CA HIS A 133 4.68 3.71 -19.29
C HIS A 133 3.28 3.05 -19.42
N VAL A 134 2.62 3.27 -20.55
CA VAL A 134 1.37 2.52 -20.87
C VAL A 134 1.68 1.03 -21.01
N GLY A 135 2.77 0.66 -21.68
CA GLY A 135 3.24 -0.72 -21.80
C GLY A 135 3.49 -1.37 -20.43
N PHE A 136 4.11 -0.63 -19.49
CA PHE A 136 4.28 -1.05 -18.11
C PHE A 136 2.94 -1.36 -17.43
N MET A 137 1.95 -0.44 -17.52
CA MET A 137 0.64 -0.61 -16.90
C MET A 137 -0.18 -1.72 -17.56
N VAL A 138 -0.12 -1.84 -18.89
CA VAL A 138 -0.78 -2.92 -19.64
C VAL A 138 -0.17 -4.26 -19.27
N MET A 139 1.16 -4.37 -19.25
CA MET A 139 1.84 -5.62 -18.86
C MET A 139 1.48 -6.02 -17.42
N LEU A 140 1.53 -5.10 -16.47
CA LEU A 140 1.11 -5.36 -15.09
C LEU A 140 -0.34 -5.86 -15.05
N THR A 141 -1.24 -5.17 -15.72
CA THR A 141 -2.66 -5.52 -15.76
C THR A 141 -2.89 -6.90 -16.38
N THR A 142 -2.25 -7.22 -17.50
CA THR A 142 -2.37 -8.54 -18.14
C THR A 142 -1.79 -9.67 -17.29
N MET A 143 -0.78 -9.40 -16.50
CA MET A 143 -0.22 -10.40 -15.56
C MET A 143 -1.19 -10.72 -14.42
N VAL A 144 -1.88 -9.72 -13.87
CA VAL A 144 -2.78 -9.91 -12.71
C VAL A 144 -4.21 -10.28 -13.11
N ALA A 145 -4.69 -9.85 -14.28
CA ALA A 145 -6.05 -10.03 -14.75
C ALA A 145 -6.58 -11.48 -14.70
N PRO A 146 -5.86 -12.50 -15.21
CA PRO A 146 -6.36 -13.87 -15.22
C PRO A 146 -6.64 -14.41 -13.82
N ARG A 147 -5.89 -13.95 -12.82
CA ARG A 147 -6.02 -14.35 -11.41
C ARG A 147 -7.22 -13.68 -10.76
N LEU A 148 -7.41 -12.38 -11.04
CA LEU A 148 -8.55 -11.60 -10.53
C LEU A 148 -9.90 -12.10 -11.09
N TRP A 149 -9.92 -12.56 -12.37
CA TRP A 149 -11.13 -13.08 -13.01
C TRP A 149 -11.48 -14.51 -12.63
N ARG A 150 -10.47 -15.33 -12.30
CA ARG A 150 -10.68 -16.72 -11.87
C ARG A 150 -11.08 -16.84 -10.39
N ASP A 151 -11.02 -15.75 -9.61
CA ASP A 151 -11.50 -15.74 -8.23
C ASP A 151 -13.01 -16.04 -8.19
N PRO A 152 -13.46 -17.18 -7.59
CA PRO A 152 -14.85 -17.64 -7.65
C PRO A 152 -15.85 -16.63 -7.05
N GLY A 153 -15.39 -15.81 -6.09
CA GLY A 153 -16.22 -14.81 -5.43
C GLY A 153 -16.24 -13.45 -6.12
N HIS A 154 -15.46 -13.25 -7.19
CA HIS A 154 -15.26 -11.96 -7.87
C HIS A 154 -14.95 -10.80 -6.92
N ARG A 155 -14.38 -11.12 -5.74
CA ARG A 155 -14.14 -10.18 -4.65
C ARG A 155 -13.06 -9.16 -4.98
N GLN A 156 -12.28 -9.42 -6.04
CA GLN A 156 -11.10 -8.63 -6.42
C GLN A 156 -11.33 -7.74 -7.66
N GLN A 157 -12.57 -7.66 -8.19
CA GLN A 157 -12.87 -6.86 -9.39
C GLN A 157 -12.53 -5.36 -9.24
N GLY A 158 -12.56 -4.82 -8.01
CA GLY A 158 -12.16 -3.44 -7.76
C GLY A 158 -10.72 -3.13 -8.18
N PHE A 159 -9.81 -4.10 -8.05
CA PHE A 159 -8.42 -3.94 -8.54
C PHE A 159 -8.36 -3.89 -10.05
N TRP A 160 -9.11 -4.74 -10.75
CA TRP A 160 -9.18 -4.73 -12.21
C TRP A 160 -9.59 -3.36 -12.74
N TRP A 161 -10.71 -2.82 -12.25
CA TRP A 161 -11.21 -1.52 -12.70
C TRP A 161 -10.25 -0.38 -12.36
N ALA A 162 -9.57 -0.44 -11.22
CA ALA A 162 -8.56 0.54 -10.86
C ALA A 162 -7.37 0.49 -11.83
N PHE A 163 -6.88 -0.69 -12.22
CA PHE A 163 -5.79 -0.81 -13.19
C PHE A 163 -6.20 -0.33 -14.59
N VAL A 164 -7.42 -0.64 -15.04
CA VAL A 164 -7.94 -0.10 -16.30
C VAL A 164 -8.02 1.42 -16.25
N ALA A 165 -8.53 2.00 -15.17
CA ALA A 165 -8.58 3.45 -15.00
C ALA A 165 -7.17 4.08 -14.95
N LEU A 166 -6.19 3.44 -14.33
CA LEU A 166 -4.79 3.90 -14.33
C LEU A 166 -4.19 3.87 -15.74
N ILE A 167 -4.47 2.84 -16.56
CA ILE A 167 -4.05 2.81 -17.98
C ILE A 167 -4.61 4.02 -18.73
N VAL A 168 -5.91 4.30 -18.54
CA VAL A 168 -6.57 5.43 -19.20
C VAL A 168 -5.96 6.77 -18.78
N THR A 169 -5.72 6.97 -17.47
CA THR A 169 -5.16 8.24 -16.99
C THR A 169 -3.72 8.43 -17.41
N VAL A 170 -2.89 7.38 -17.41
CA VAL A 170 -1.52 7.42 -17.93
C VAL A 170 -1.51 7.71 -19.41
N ALA A 171 -2.32 7.00 -20.20
CA ALA A 171 -2.40 7.23 -21.65
C ALA A 171 -2.88 8.65 -21.96
N GLY A 172 -3.92 9.13 -21.28
CA GLY A 172 -4.46 10.47 -21.43
C GLY A 172 -3.42 11.55 -21.13
N PHE A 173 -2.64 11.37 -20.05
CA PHE A 173 -1.53 12.30 -19.74
C PHE A 173 -0.56 12.45 -20.91
N TYR A 174 -0.10 11.34 -21.48
CA TYR A 174 0.88 11.41 -22.58
C TYR A 174 0.27 11.90 -23.89
N VAL A 175 -1.01 11.61 -24.15
CA VAL A 175 -1.71 12.16 -25.33
C VAL A 175 -1.78 13.68 -25.27
N ASP A 176 -2.21 14.25 -24.13
CA ASP A 176 -2.26 15.69 -23.96
C ASP A 176 -0.85 16.31 -24.01
N ALA A 177 0.11 15.72 -23.30
CA ALA A 177 1.49 16.22 -23.28
C ALA A 177 2.16 16.24 -24.66
N VAL A 178 1.96 15.21 -25.50
CA VAL A 178 2.47 15.15 -26.87
C VAL A 178 1.79 16.17 -27.78
N ARG A 179 0.50 16.47 -27.54
CA ARG A 179 -0.25 17.51 -28.27
C ARG A 179 0.10 18.92 -27.82
N GLY A 180 0.90 19.08 -26.77
CA GLY A 180 1.24 20.37 -26.18
C GLY A 180 0.14 20.96 -25.30
N GLU A 181 -0.87 20.16 -24.93
CA GLU A 181 -1.90 20.53 -23.98
C GLU A 181 -1.38 20.36 -22.54
N PHE A 182 -1.96 21.13 -21.60
CA PHE A 182 -1.55 21.04 -20.18
C PHE A 182 -2.15 19.80 -19.50
N PRO A 183 -1.33 18.77 -19.14
CA PRO A 183 -1.83 17.45 -18.83
C PRO A 183 -2.23 17.27 -17.35
N MET A 184 -2.32 18.33 -16.54
CA MET A 184 -2.53 18.28 -15.09
C MET A 184 -3.86 17.58 -14.71
N ARG A 185 -4.90 17.71 -15.54
CA ARG A 185 -6.19 17.05 -15.31
C ARG A 185 -6.06 15.52 -15.19
N TRP A 186 -5.14 14.91 -15.94
CA TRP A 186 -4.89 13.49 -15.89
C TRP A 186 -4.11 13.07 -14.63
N LEU A 187 -3.25 13.94 -14.11
CA LEU A 187 -2.55 13.71 -12.84
C LEU A 187 -3.54 13.76 -11.66
N HIS A 188 -4.48 14.71 -11.67
CA HIS A 188 -5.55 14.73 -10.68
C HIS A 188 -6.47 13.50 -10.79
N ALA A 189 -6.82 13.06 -12.00
CA ALA A 189 -7.57 11.84 -12.21
C ALA A 189 -6.80 10.60 -11.71
N THR A 190 -5.49 10.52 -11.97
CA THR A 190 -4.63 9.47 -11.42
C THR A 190 -4.68 9.46 -9.89
N LEU A 191 -4.59 10.62 -9.25
CA LEU A 191 -4.69 10.73 -7.79
C LEU A 191 -6.04 10.19 -7.30
N GLY A 192 -7.16 10.55 -7.95
CA GLY A 192 -8.48 10.05 -7.58
C GLY A 192 -8.58 8.52 -7.69
N VAL A 193 -8.06 7.94 -8.78
CA VAL A 193 -8.01 6.47 -8.95
C VAL A 193 -7.14 5.81 -7.88
N LEU A 194 -5.99 6.41 -7.54
CA LEU A 194 -5.12 5.91 -6.48
C LEU A 194 -5.80 5.97 -5.10
N MET A 195 -6.57 7.02 -4.81
CA MET A 195 -7.35 7.11 -3.57
C MET A 195 -8.42 6.01 -3.51
N ALA A 196 -9.14 5.76 -4.60
CA ALA A 196 -10.09 4.66 -4.69
C ALA A 196 -9.39 3.29 -4.53
N LEU A 197 -8.23 3.11 -5.14
CA LEU A 197 -7.42 1.89 -5.00
C LEU A 197 -6.95 1.69 -3.54
N ILE A 198 -6.56 2.76 -2.84
CA ILE A 198 -6.23 2.70 -1.40
C ILE A 198 -7.43 2.17 -0.61
N VAL A 199 -8.64 2.69 -0.82
CA VAL A 199 -9.83 2.20 -0.11
C VAL A 199 -10.07 0.71 -0.37
N VAL A 200 -9.91 0.25 -1.61
CA VAL A 200 -10.08 -1.16 -1.98
C VAL A 200 -8.99 -2.03 -1.34
N ALA A 201 -7.72 -1.66 -1.47
CA ALA A 201 -6.58 -2.42 -0.96
C ALA A 201 -6.56 -2.48 0.57
N MET A 202 -6.71 -1.31 1.21
CA MET A 202 -6.65 -1.20 2.67
C MET A 202 -7.80 -1.94 3.35
N SER A 203 -8.98 -2.04 2.73
CA SER A 203 -10.09 -2.82 3.27
C SER A 203 -9.76 -4.31 3.42
N ARG A 204 -8.79 -4.83 2.66
CA ARG A 204 -8.30 -6.21 2.77
C ARG A 204 -7.19 -6.32 3.81
N ILE A 205 -6.20 -5.45 3.70
CA ILE A 205 -5.05 -5.42 4.62
C ILE A 205 -5.54 -5.18 6.05
N SER A 206 -6.47 -4.25 6.24
CA SER A 206 -6.96 -3.89 7.57
C SER A 206 -7.67 -5.05 8.27
N MET A 207 -8.43 -5.89 7.54
CA MET A 207 -9.09 -7.04 8.17
C MET A 207 -8.07 -8.00 8.80
N ALA A 208 -6.99 -8.33 8.10
CA ALA A 208 -5.94 -9.20 8.65
C ALA A 208 -5.20 -8.53 9.83
N ILE A 209 -4.77 -7.27 9.65
CA ILE A 209 -3.93 -6.56 10.63
C ILE A 209 -4.70 -6.18 11.89
N VAL A 210 -5.96 -5.73 11.77
CA VAL A 210 -6.76 -5.31 12.93
C VAL A 210 -7.20 -6.54 13.73
N ASN A 211 -7.64 -7.62 13.06
CA ASN A 211 -8.03 -8.85 13.76
C ASN A 211 -6.85 -9.47 14.49
N SER A 212 -5.67 -9.61 13.86
CA SER A 212 -4.47 -10.05 14.57
C SER A 212 -4.15 -9.18 15.81
N SER A 213 -4.39 -7.87 15.74
CA SER A 213 -4.18 -6.98 16.90
C SER A 213 -5.26 -7.13 17.97
N ILE A 214 -6.48 -7.52 17.59
CA ILE A 214 -7.57 -7.86 18.53
C ILE A 214 -7.22 -9.16 19.26
N ASP A 215 -6.78 -10.17 18.51
CA ASP A 215 -6.37 -11.47 19.05
C ASP A 215 -5.19 -11.31 20.01
N ASP A 216 -4.12 -10.59 19.60
CA ASP A 216 -2.97 -10.26 20.46
C ASP A 216 -3.38 -9.53 21.76
N ASP A 217 -4.37 -8.66 21.72
CA ASP A 217 -4.85 -7.92 22.90
C ASP A 217 -5.71 -8.80 23.80
N PHE A 218 -6.50 -9.71 23.22
CA PHE A 218 -7.29 -10.70 23.95
C PHE A 218 -6.39 -11.69 24.66
N GLU A 219 -5.40 -12.28 23.98
CA GLU A 219 -4.44 -13.22 24.55
C GLU A 219 -3.65 -12.62 25.72
N ARG A 220 -3.23 -11.38 25.59
CA ARG A 220 -2.53 -10.66 26.68
C ARG A 220 -3.39 -10.45 27.92
N ARG A 221 -4.72 -10.30 27.75
CA ARG A 221 -5.64 -10.09 28.88
C ARG A 221 -6.12 -11.38 29.52
N HIS A 222 -6.15 -12.48 28.74
CA HIS A 222 -6.72 -13.77 29.15
C HIS A 222 -5.72 -14.93 28.97
N PRO A 223 -4.51 -14.87 29.56
CA PRO A 223 -3.47 -15.88 29.31
C PRO A 223 -3.88 -17.29 29.78
N VAL A 224 -4.74 -17.41 30.82
CA VAL A 224 -5.22 -18.70 31.35
C VAL A 224 -6.21 -19.35 30.37
N ALA A 225 -7.09 -18.58 29.75
CA ALA A 225 -8.07 -19.09 28.78
C ALA A 225 -7.37 -19.63 27.51
N VAL A 226 -6.30 -18.96 27.06
CA VAL A 226 -5.49 -19.40 25.90
C VAL A 226 -4.80 -20.73 26.19
N HIS A 227 -4.12 -20.88 27.33
CA HIS A 227 -3.49 -22.14 27.72
C HIS A 227 -4.48 -23.30 27.89
N ALA A 228 -5.70 -23.02 28.37
CA ALA A 228 -6.73 -24.04 28.46
C ALA A 228 -7.22 -24.52 27.08
N ARG A 229 -7.33 -23.62 26.10
CA ARG A 229 -7.66 -23.93 24.68
C ARG A 229 -6.57 -24.76 24.01
N GLU A 230 -5.30 -24.39 24.16
CA GLU A 230 -4.15 -25.13 23.61
C GLU A 230 -4.11 -26.55 24.17
N GLN A 231 -4.32 -26.74 25.48
CA GLN A 231 -4.36 -28.05 26.10
C GLN A 231 -5.55 -28.89 25.61
N ALA A 232 -6.73 -28.27 25.42
CA ALA A 232 -7.90 -28.94 24.87
C ALA A 232 -7.69 -29.39 23.41
N SER A 233 -7.03 -28.59 22.59
CA SER A 233 -6.74 -28.92 21.19
C SER A 233 -5.68 -30.04 21.05
N HIS A 234 -4.67 -30.09 21.92
CA HIS A 234 -3.70 -31.18 21.95
C HIS A 234 -4.28 -32.48 22.55
N GLY A 235 -5.18 -32.39 23.53
CA GLY A 235 -5.82 -33.55 24.12
C GLY A 235 -6.79 -34.30 23.18
N THR A 236 -7.34 -33.65 22.18
CA THR A 236 -8.21 -34.30 21.17
C THR A 236 -7.43 -35.07 20.10
N THR A 237 -6.18 -34.75 19.90
CA THR A 237 -5.33 -35.45 18.89
C THR A 237 -4.70 -36.73 19.43
N GLU A 238 -4.46 -36.86 20.73
CA GLU A 238 -3.89 -38.06 21.33
C GLU A 238 -4.94 -39.14 21.71
N ASN A 239 -6.18 -38.75 21.97
CA ASN A 239 -7.25 -39.71 22.38
C ASN A 239 -7.97 -40.38 21.19
N GLY A 240 -7.63 -40.08 19.95
CA GLY A 240 -8.21 -40.72 18.76
C GLY A 240 -7.72 -42.15 18.50
N MET A 241 -6.79 -42.71 19.28
CA MET A 241 -6.12 -43.98 18.96
C MET A 241 -5.96 -44.98 20.12
N LEU A 242 -6.74 -44.89 21.18
CA LEU A 242 -6.73 -45.91 22.23
C LEU A 242 -8.12 -46.35 22.65
N ALA A 243 -8.48 -47.51 22.11
CA ALA A 243 -9.23 -48.64 22.70
C ALA A 243 -10.50 -48.40 23.51
N ALA A 244 -11.57 -48.96 22.98
CA ALA A 244 -12.75 -49.42 23.74
C ALA A 244 -12.33 -50.46 24.82
N GLY A 245 -12.59 -50.10 26.07
CA GLY A 245 -12.55 -51.03 27.22
C GLY A 245 -13.67 -50.62 28.21
N PRO A 246 -14.33 -51.58 28.88
CA PRO A 246 -15.64 -51.39 29.44
C PRO A 246 -15.65 -50.70 30.81
N ALA A 247 -16.67 -49.88 30.96
CA ALA A 247 -17.42 -49.51 32.16
C ALA A 247 -16.76 -49.70 33.56
N ASP A 248 -16.37 -48.62 34.16
CA ASP A 248 -16.63 -48.20 35.54
C ASP A 248 -15.91 -46.88 35.88
N ARG A 249 -16.52 -45.77 35.60
CA ARG A 249 -16.14 -44.50 36.22
C ARG A 249 -17.43 -43.75 36.61
N ALA A 250 -17.55 -43.49 37.91
CA ALA A 250 -18.56 -42.64 38.49
C ALA A 250 -18.61 -41.27 37.73
N PRO A 251 -19.80 -40.64 37.62
CA PRO A 251 -19.91 -39.35 36.95
C PRO A 251 -19.13 -38.31 37.77
N VAL A 252 -18.02 -37.86 37.22
CA VAL A 252 -17.36 -36.63 37.67
C VAL A 252 -18.35 -35.50 37.43
N ALA A 253 -18.77 -34.82 38.47
CA ALA A 253 -19.64 -33.64 38.40
C ALA A 253 -19.04 -32.67 37.37
N PRO A 254 -19.84 -32.08 36.50
CA PRO A 254 -19.35 -31.09 35.54
C PRO A 254 -18.73 -29.96 36.34
N THR A 255 -17.40 -29.87 36.29
CA THR A 255 -16.65 -28.70 36.73
C THR A 255 -17.27 -27.50 36.01
N ALA A 256 -17.66 -26.48 36.77
CA ALA A 256 -18.31 -25.29 36.25
C ALA A 256 -17.73 -24.89 34.90
N LEU A 257 -18.59 -24.81 33.90
CA LEU A 257 -18.25 -24.32 32.59
C LEU A 257 -17.50 -22.99 32.77
N PRO A 258 -16.36 -22.77 32.11
CA PRO A 258 -15.72 -21.47 32.13
C PRO A 258 -16.80 -20.45 31.74
N VAL A 259 -16.89 -19.37 32.50
CA VAL A 259 -17.66 -18.19 32.13
C VAL A 259 -17.42 -17.98 30.63
N GLU A 260 -18.48 -17.94 29.85
CA GLU A 260 -18.43 -17.52 28.43
C GLU A 260 -17.88 -16.10 28.46
N GLU A 261 -16.54 -15.98 28.47
CA GLU A 261 -15.88 -14.69 28.20
C GLU A 261 -16.24 -14.36 26.77
N ASP A 262 -16.94 -13.24 26.56
CA ASP A 262 -17.35 -12.73 25.26
C ASP A 262 -16.16 -12.77 24.31
N GLU A 263 -16.21 -13.62 23.29
CA GLU A 263 -15.20 -13.63 22.24
C GLU A 263 -15.12 -12.23 21.61
N PRO A 264 -13.91 -11.69 21.39
CA PRO A 264 -13.79 -10.36 20.84
C PRO A 264 -14.46 -10.33 19.47
N THR A 265 -15.33 -9.35 19.25
CA THR A 265 -15.97 -9.16 17.95
C THR A 265 -14.94 -8.82 16.90
N ALA A 266 -14.84 -9.65 15.87
CA ALA A 266 -13.91 -9.44 14.78
C ALA A 266 -14.21 -8.13 14.01
N TYR A 267 -13.15 -7.41 13.65
CA TYR A 267 -13.23 -6.25 12.77
C TYR A 267 -13.66 -6.69 11.37
N LEU A 268 -14.63 -5.99 10.81
CA LEU A 268 -15.13 -6.22 9.46
C LEU A 268 -15.20 -4.90 8.69
N ALA A 269 -14.42 -4.78 7.61
CA ALA A 269 -14.55 -3.69 6.66
C ALA A 269 -15.83 -3.88 5.83
N ARG A 270 -16.91 -3.17 6.21
CA ARG A 270 -18.26 -3.36 5.65
C ARG A 270 -18.34 -2.93 4.19
N PRO A 271 -18.73 -3.83 3.27
CA PRO A 271 -18.79 -3.52 1.83
C PRO A 271 -19.60 -2.27 1.48
N PRO A 272 -20.80 -1.99 2.07
CA PRO A 272 -21.56 -0.79 1.73
C PRO A 272 -20.80 0.51 2.00
N ARG A 273 -20.10 0.65 3.14
CA ARG A 273 -19.32 1.84 3.49
C ARG A 273 -18.14 2.03 2.54
N ARG A 274 -17.44 0.94 2.23
CA ARG A 274 -16.35 0.94 1.26
C ARG A 274 -16.81 1.37 -0.13
N HIS A 275 -17.93 0.79 -0.63
CA HIS A 275 -18.44 1.14 -1.95
C HIS A 275 -18.91 2.59 -2.00
N LEU A 276 -19.57 3.10 -0.95
CA LEU A 276 -19.96 4.50 -0.87
C LEU A 276 -18.74 5.42 -0.97
N ALA A 277 -17.66 5.13 -0.22
CA ALA A 277 -16.44 5.92 -0.28
C ALA A 277 -15.83 5.93 -1.69
N VAL A 278 -15.70 4.76 -2.33
CA VAL A 278 -15.18 4.65 -3.70
C VAL A 278 -16.06 5.44 -4.70
N ILE A 279 -17.38 5.31 -4.61
CA ILE A 279 -18.31 6.02 -5.50
C ILE A 279 -18.16 7.55 -5.33
N CYS A 280 -18.17 8.06 -4.09
CA CYS A 280 -18.00 9.49 -3.84
C CYS A 280 -16.65 10.01 -4.36
N ILE A 281 -15.56 9.29 -4.14
CA ILE A 281 -14.23 9.63 -4.66
C ILE A 281 -14.25 9.67 -6.19
N MET A 282 -14.84 8.69 -6.85
CA MET A 282 -14.86 8.63 -8.31
C MET A 282 -15.77 9.69 -8.93
N LEU A 283 -16.90 10.02 -8.29
CA LEU A 283 -17.76 11.14 -8.71
C LEU A 283 -17.04 12.49 -8.57
N PHE A 284 -16.36 12.71 -7.45
CA PHE A 284 -15.51 13.89 -7.28
C PHE A 284 -14.43 13.96 -8.38
N THR A 285 -13.72 12.85 -8.61
CA THR A 285 -12.64 12.77 -9.61
C THR A 285 -13.16 13.06 -11.02
N ALA A 286 -14.30 12.51 -11.38
CA ALA A 286 -14.93 12.76 -12.67
C ALA A 286 -15.32 14.24 -12.81
N MET A 287 -15.97 14.82 -11.81
CA MET A 287 -16.37 16.23 -11.87
C MET A 287 -15.17 17.16 -11.88
N GLN A 288 -14.12 16.88 -11.09
CA GLN A 288 -12.87 17.63 -11.08
C GLN A 288 -12.16 17.60 -12.45
N TRP A 289 -12.29 16.52 -13.20
CA TRP A 289 -11.71 16.40 -14.54
C TRP A 289 -12.42 17.34 -15.54
N PHE A 290 -13.76 17.51 -15.43
CA PHE A 290 -14.56 18.37 -16.32
C PHE A 290 -14.49 19.85 -15.90
N ASP A 291 -14.69 20.13 -14.62
CA ASP A 291 -14.71 21.48 -14.06
C ASP A 291 -14.13 21.52 -12.64
N PRO A 292 -12.80 21.72 -12.52
CA PRO A 292 -12.10 21.66 -11.24
C PRO A 292 -12.46 22.78 -10.26
N SER A 293 -13.03 23.90 -10.75
CA SER A 293 -13.37 25.08 -9.95
C SER A 293 -14.85 25.19 -9.57
N ASN A 294 -15.67 24.26 -10.02
CA ASN A 294 -17.10 24.29 -9.81
C ASN A 294 -17.48 24.00 -8.35
N ARG A 295 -18.49 24.68 -7.82
CA ARG A 295 -19.04 24.41 -6.48
C ARG A 295 -19.58 22.98 -6.34
N VAL A 296 -20.11 22.38 -7.42
CA VAL A 296 -20.56 20.99 -7.42
C VAL A 296 -19.39 20.05 -7.15
N THR A 297 -18.23 20.33 -7.72
CA THR A 297 -16.98 19.59 -7.42
C THR A 297 -16.64 19.69 -5.92
N GLY A 298 -16.83 20.88 -5.33
CA GLY A 298 -16.67 21.09 -3.88
C GLY A 298 -17.63 20.25 -3.04
N TRP A 299 -18.91 20.21 -3.40
CA TRP A 299 -19.88 19.37 -2.69
C TRP A 299 -19.58 17.88 -2.82
N LEU A 300 -19.12 17.42 -3.97
CA LEU A 300 -18.69 16.04 -4.15
C LEU A 300 -17.42 15.71 -3.34
N ALA A 301 -16.50 16.66 -3.18
CA ALA A 301 -15.36 16.49 -2.27
C ALA A 301 -15.81 16.36 -0.80
N LEU A 302 -16.78 17.19 -0.35
CA LEU A 302 -17.37 17.05 0.98
C LEU A 302 -18.10 15.72 1.16
N ALA A 303 -18.79 15.23 0.13
CA ALA A 303 -19.42 13.92 0.14
C ALA A 303 -18.38 12.80 0.26
N ALA A 304 -17.24 12.90 -0.46
CA ALA A 304 -16.13 11.97 -0.32
C ALA A 304 -15.52 12.01 1.10
N SER A 305 -15.34 13.20 1.67
CA SER A 305 -14.90 13.37 3.06
C SER A 305 -15.85 12.69 4.05
N ALA A 306 -17.15 12.95 3.93
CA ALA A 306 -18.17 12.34 4.78
C ALA A 306 -18.22 10.81 4.63
N ALA A 307 -18.08 10.31 3.41
CA ALA A 307 -18.01 8.87 3.15
C ALA A 307 -16.77 8.21 3.78
N MET A 308 -15.61 8.91 3.78
CA MET A 308 -14.41 8.46 4.46
C MET A 308 -14.58 8.47 5.99
N LEU A 309 -15.21 9.50 6.57
CA LEU A 309 -15.55 9.53 7.99
C LEU A 309 -16.53 8.41 8.36
N ASN A 310 -17.52 8.13 7.50
CA ASN A 310 -18.43 7.00 7.71
C ASN A 310 -17.71 5.64 7.67
N LEU A 311 -16.69 5.49 6.82
CA LEU A 311 -15.87 4.28 6.77
C LEU A 311 -15.06 4.08 8.05
N LEU A 312 -14.59 5.16 8.69
CA LEU A 312 -13.88 5.11 9.96
C LEU A 312 -14.75 4.56 11.12
N ASN A 313 -16.08 4.57 11.00
CA ASN A 313 -16.95 3.94 12.00
C ASN A 313 -16.78 2.40 12.09
N ASP A 314 -16.18 1.75 11.10
CA ASP A 314 -15.85 0.32 11.21
C ASP A 314 -14.66 0.07 12.16
N TRP A 315 -13.89 1.10 12.50
CA TRP A 315 -12.65 1.01 13.30
C TRP A 315 -12.84 1.20 14.80
N HIS A 316 -14.06 1.14 15.30
CA HIS A 316 -14.35 1.21 16.75
C HIS A 316 -14.03 -0.13 17.45
N VAL A 317 -12.79 -0.56 17.41
CA VAL A 317 -12.28 -1.82 17.97
C VAL A 317 -11.64 -1.66 19.35
N GLY A 318 -11.76 -0.48 19.96
CA GLY A 318 -11.20 -0.21 21.29
C GLY A 318 -9.68 -0.09 21.30
N ARG A 319 -9.02 -0.66 22.32
CA ARG A 319 -7.56 -0.56 22.52
C ARG A 319 -6.71 -1.07 21.36
N PRO A 320 -7.07 -2.15 20.63
CA PRO A 320 -6.33 -2.61 19.47
C PRO A 320 -6.08 -1.54 18.41
N LEU A 321 -6.96 -0.53 18.27
CA LEU A 321 -6.77 0.60 17.35
C LEU A 321 -5.47 1.37 17.62
N PHE A 322 -5.06 1.48 18.88
CA PHE A 322 -3.86 2.23 19.28
C PHE A 322 -2.57 1.43 19.13
N SER A 323 -2.65 0.18 18.67
CA SER A 323 -1.48 -0.56 18.25
C SER A 323 -0.92 0.03 16.94
N ARG A 324 0.40 -0.09 16.72
CA ARG A 324 1.11 0.63 15.65
C ARG A 324 0.50 0.44 14.26
N TRP A 325 0.21 -0.79 13.86
CA TRP A 325 -0.25 -1.09 12.52
C TRP A 325 -1.69 -0.62 12.25
N PRO A 326 -2.70 -0.95 13.09
CA PRO A 326 -4.03 -0.40 12.96
C PRO A 326 -4.04 1.12 12.96
N LEU A 327 -3.28 1.79 13.86
CA LEU A 327 -3.26 3.24 13.93
C LEU A 327 -2.71 3.88 12.64
N MET A 328 -1.64 3.32 12.06
CA MET A 328 -1.09 3.83 10.80
C MET A 328 -2.09 3.68 9.65
N LEU A 329 -2.79 2.55 9.55
CA LEU A 329 -3.84 2.32 8.55
C LEU A 329 -5.04 3.26 8.77
N TYR A 330 -5.46 3.47 10.01
CA TYR A 330 -6.52 4.41 10.38
C TYR A 330 -6.17 5.85 9.96
N MET A 331 -4.93 6.28 10.21
CA MET A 331 -4.46 7.63 9.85
C MET A 331 -4.47 7.89 8.34
N VAL A 332 -4.28 6.87 7.50
CA VAL A 332 -4.47 7.00 6.04
C VAL A 332 -5.88 7.50 5.72
N TYR A 333 -6.90 6.89 6.31
CA TYR A 333 -8.29 7.30 6.08
C TYR A 333 -8.62 8.66 6.70
N VAL A 334 -8.02 9.00 7.85
CA VAL A 334 -8.13 10.35 8.44
C VAL A 334 -7.58 11.41 7.49
N PHE A 335 -6.41 11.18 6.89
CA PHE A 335 -5.84 12.10 5.90
C PHE A 335 -6.69 12.19 4.63
N MET A 336 -7.31 11.09 4.19
CA MET A 336 -8.24 11.14 3.07
C MET A 336 -9.47 11.99 3.39
N ALA A 337 -10.08 11.79 4.56
CA ALA A 337 -11.22 12.59 5.01
C ALA A 337 -10.87 14.07 5.12
N ALA A 338 -9.76 14.42 5.77
CA ALA A 338 -9.30 15.79 5.93
C ALA A 338 -8.93 16.43 4.58
N GLY A 339 -8.26 15.71 3.70
CA GLY A 339 -7.86 16.19 2.38
C GLY A 339 -9.07 16.55 1.51
N TYR A 340 -10.02 15.63 1.38
CA TYR A 340 -11.28 15.90 0.66
C TYR A 340 -12.11 16.99 1.33
N GLY A 341 -12.12 17.01 2.67
CA GLY A 341 -12.81 18.06 3.43
C GLY A 341 -12.29 19.46 3.13
N LEU A 342 -10.96 19.65 3.16
CA LEU A 342 -10.34 20.95 2.83
C LEU A 342 -10.57 21.34 1.37
N ILE A 343 -10.43 20.43 0.42
CA ILE A 343 -10.73 20.70 -1.00
C ILE A 343 -12.18 21.16 -1.14
N GLY A 344 -13.10 20.43 -0.52
CA GLY A 344 -14.53 20.73 -0.61
C GLY A 344 -14.89 22.08 0.00
N LEU A 345 -14.36 22.40 1.18
CA LEU A 345 -14.60 23.69 1.84
C LEU A 345 -14.11 24.87 0.99
N VAL A 346 -12.90 24.78 0.43
CA VAL A 346 -12.33 25.82 -0.43
C VAL A 346 -13.19 26.03 -1.69
N LEU A 347 -13.57 24.96 -2.37
CA LEU A 347 -14.36 25.06 -3.60
C LEU A 347 -15.79 25.54 -3.36
N VAL A 348 -16.42 25.19 -2.25
CA VAL A 348 -17.76 25.65 -1.89
C VAL A 348 -17.73 27.11 -1.45
N ALA A 349 -16.74 27.50 -0.65
CA ALA A 349 -16.54 28.89 -0.23
C ALA A 349 -16.18 29.79 -1.42
N GLY A 350 -15.47 29.25 -2.40
CA GLY A 350 -14.99 30.01 -3.56
C GLY A 350 -13.76 30.87 -3.26
N ASP A 351 -13.07 30.60 -2.15
CA ASP A 351 -11.88 31.35 -1.71
C ASP A 351 -10.82 30.37 -1.16
N GLY A 352 -9.55 30.69 -1.38
CA GLY A 352 -8.42 29.91 -0.90
C GLY A 352 -7.82 28.98 -1.94
N SER A 353 -6.99 28.03 -1.49
CA SER A 353 -6.27 27.08 -2.32
C SER A 353 -6.61 25.64 -1.99
N VAL A 354 -6.84 24.82 -3.00
CA VAL A 354 -7.03 23.36 -2.86
C VAL A 354 -5.72 22.61 -2.53
N SER A 355 -4.57 23.30 -2.68
CA SER A 355 -3.24 22.68 -2.50
C SER A 355 -3.05 22.03 -1.12
N PRO A 356 -3.45 22.61 0.02
CA PRO A 356 -3.36 21.94 1.31
C PRO A 356 -4.08 20.58 1.33
N GLY A 357 -5.32 20.53 0.84
CA GLY A 357 -6.10 19.32 0.77
C GLY A 357 -5.48 18.26 -0.15
N ILE A 358 -4.98 18.65 -1.33
CA ILE A 358 -4.26 17.76 -2.25
C ILE A 358 -3.03 17.15 -1.56
N HIS A 359 -2.28 17.92 -0.76
CA HIS A 359 -1.10 17.41 -0.09
C HIS A 359 -1.44 16.53 1.13
N LEU A 360 -2.59 16.72 1.77
CA LEU A 360 -3.07 15.73 2.74
C LEU A 360 -3.43 14.39 2.06
N LEU A 361 -3.98 14.42 0.84
CA LEU A 361 -4.21 13.20 0.06
C LEU A 361 -2.91 12.54 -0.40
N THR A 362 -1.91 13.34 -0.85
CA THR A 362 -0.66 12.81 -1.43
C THR A 362 0.40 12.54 -0.36
N ALA A 363 0.88 13.55 0.36
CA ALA A 363 1.91 13.38 1.38
C ALA A 363 1.37 12.64 2.62
N GLY A 364 0.11 12.90 3.00
CA GLY A 364 -0.54 12.24 4.13
C GLY A 364 -1.01 10.83 3.77
N ALA A 365 -2.13 10.72 3.08
CA ALA A 365 -2.77 9.43 2.84
C ALA A 365 -1.91 8.49 1.97
N LEU A 366 -1.51 8.93 0.78
CA LEU A 366 -0.76 8.10 -0.16
C LEU A 366 0.64 7.77 0.36
N GLY A 367 1.37 8.76 0.88
CA GLY A 367 2.70 8.56 1.43
C GLY A 367 2.71 7.58 2.61
N LEU A 368 1.78 7.76 3.56
CA LEU A 368 1.66 6.86 4.71
C LEU A 368 1.18 5.46 4.30
N ALA A 369 0.27 5.35 3.32
CA ALA A 369 -0.18 4.06 2.80
C ALA A 369 0.98 3.28 2.16
N VAL A 370 1.75 3.92 1.26
CA VAL A 370 2.93 3.33 0.62
C VAL A 370 3.96 2.90 1.66
N TYR A 371 4.30 3.78 2.60
CA TYR A 371 5.23 3.48 3.69
C TYR A 371 4.79 2.26 4.51
N THR A 372 3.52 2.25 4.94
CA THR A 372 2.96 1.18 5.77
C THR A 372 2.94 -0.15 5.03
N VAL A 373 2.49 -0.15 3.76
CA VAL A 373 2.44 -1.37 2.94
C VAL A 373 3.83 -1.94 2.68
N ILE A 374 4.84 -1.09 2.39
CA ILE A 374 6.23 -1.54 2.23
C ILE A 374 6.74 -2.21 3.51
N CYS A 375 6.41 -1.66 4.69
CA CYS A 375 6.82 -2.25 5.96
C CYS A 375 6.09 -3.58 6.22
N ILE A 376 4.75 -3.62 6.12
CA ILE A 376 3.97 -4.83 6.39
C ILE A 376 4.36 -5.95 5.43
N ALA A 377 4.26 -5.71 4.12
CA ALA A 377 4.57 -6.72 3.12
C ALA A 377 6.05 -7.11 3.14
N GLY A 378 6.94 -6.14 3.37
CA GLY A 378 8.37 -6.38 3.48
C GLY A 378 8.74 -7.33 4.60
N TYR A 379 8.14 -7.19 5.79
CA TYR A 379 8.35 -8.11 6.90
C TYR A 379 7.69 -9.46 6.65
N THR A 380 6.40 -9.48 6.36
CA THR A 380 5.63 -10.71 6.16
C THR A 380 6.26 -11.61 5.10
N HIS A 381 6.54 -11.07 3.92
CA HIS A 381 7.09 -11.87 2.81
C HIS A 381 8.62 -12.06 2.85
N SER A 382 9.29 -11.56 3.87
CA SER A 382 10.70 -11.86 4.14
C SER A 382 10.90 -12.79 5.32
N GLY A 383 9.82 -13.34 5.90
CA GLY A 383 9.87 -14.26 7.04
C GLY A 383 10.34 -13.58 8.32
N LEU A 384 9.98 -12.32 8.52
CA LEU A 384 10.38 -11.52 9.68
C LEU A 384 9.16 -11.15 10.53
N GLU A 385 9.35 -11.15 11.83
CA GLU A 385 8.33 -10.66 12.76
C GLU A 385 8.08 -9.15 12.58
N LYS A 386 6.80 -8.78 12.57
CA LYS A 386 6.35 -7.39 12.44
C LYS A 386 6.56 -6.57 13.72
N ASN A 387 6.73 -7.23 14.87
CA ASN A 387 6.79 -6.60 16.18
C ASN A 387 8.22 -6.15 16.58
N GLY A 388 8.33 -5.24 17.57
CA GLY A 388 9.61 -4.84 18.16
C GLY A 388 10.46 -3.84 17.35
N ARG A 389 9.88 -3.12 16.37
CA ARG A 389 10.64 -2.22 15.49
C ARG A 389 10.20 -0.74 15.64
N PRO A 390 10.78 0.03 16.59
CA PRO A 390 10.35 1.39 16.87
C PRO A 390 10.53 2.37 15.71
N TRP A 391 11.50 2.14 14.82
CA TRP A 391 11.76 2.99 13.67
C TRP A 391 10.56 3.11 12.71
N VAL A 392 9.69 2.10 12.64
CA VAL A 392 8.46 2.14 11.84
C VAL A 392 7.54 3.26 12.31
N VAL A 393 7.38 3.38 13.63
CA VAL A 393 6.56 4.45 14.23
C VAL A 393 7.22 5.82 14.01
N VAL A 394 8.53 5.92 14.18
CA VAL A 394 9.27 7.17 13.94
C VAL A 394 9.07 7.64 12.50
N GLY A 395 9.22 6.75 11.51
CA GLY A 395 9.02 7.09 10.11
C GLY A 395 7.57 7.50 9.80
N ALA A 396 6.58 6.81 10.40
CA ALA A 396 5.17 7.19 10.27
C ALA A 396 4.90 8.58 10.87
N CYS A 397 5.43 8.88 12.06
CA CYS A 397 5.33 10.22 12.67
C CYS A 397 5.97 11.31 11.80
N LEU A 398 7.12 11.03 11.18
CA LEU A 398 7.76 11.95 10.23
C LEU A 398 6.88 12.22 9.01
N LEU A 399 6.18 11.22 8.47
CA LEU A 399 5.25 11.40 7.35
C LEU A 399 4.00 12.19 7.76
N VAL A 400 3.46 11.91 8.95
CA VAL A 400 2.37 12.70 9.52
C VAL A 400 2.78 14.17 9.67
N ALA A 401 3.95 14.42 10.26
CA ALA A 401 4.50 15.76 10.39
C ALA A 401 4.71 16.42 9.02
N SER A 402 5.26 15.70 8.05
CA SER A 402 5.44 16.18 6.68
C SER A 402 4.12 16.66 6.06
N ALA A 403 3.07 15.84 6.14
CA ALA A 403 1.77 16.17 5.58
C ALA A 403 1.14 17.40 6.25
N VAL A 404 1.21 17.48 7.58
CA VAL A 404 0.68 18.62 8.34
C VAL A 404 1.46 19.91 8.05
N LEU A 405 2.78 19.87 8.11
CA LEU A 405 3.64 21.02 7.78
C LEU A 405 3.40 21.51 6.35
N ARG A 406 3.26 20.56 5.40
CA ARG A 406 2.98 20.92 4.00
C ARG A 406 1.61 21.58 3.83
N ALA A 407 0.60 21.11 4.54
CA ALA A 407 -0.72 21.75 4.52
C ALA A 407 -0.68 23.14 5.16
N LEU A 408 -0.03 23.27 6.31
CA LEU A 408 0.09 24.54 7.04
C LEU A 408 0.90 25.61 6.30
N ALA A 409 1.82 25.20 5.42
CA ALA A 409 2.64 26.12 4.63
C ALA A 409 1.84 27.10 3.75
N TYR A 410 0.56 26.88 3.55
CA TYR A 410 -0.31 27.82 2.84
C TYR A 410 -0.66 29.06 3.67
N TRP A 411 -0.80 28.89 4.99
CA TRP A 411 -1.25 29.97 5.89
C TRP A 411 -0.11 30.63 6.68
N PHE A 412 1.04 29.96 6.82
CA PHE A 412 2.16 30.42 7.62
C PHE A 412 3.39 30.65 6.73
N ASP A 413 4.60 30.60 7.28
CA ASP A 413 5.85 30.80 6.55
C ASP A 413 6.10 29.71 5.47
N PRO A 414 5.72 29.95 4.17
CA PRO A 414 5.80 28.90 3.18
C PRO A 414 7.20 28.35 2.94
N PRO A 415 8.29 29.16 2.79
CA PRO A 415 9.61 28.64 2.49
C PRO A 415 10.13 27.66 3.56
N VAL A 416 9.99 28.02 4.83
CA VAL A 416 10.49 27.20 5.93
C VAL A 416 9.65 25.92 6.09
N LEU A 417 8.32 26.04 6.09
CA LEU A 417 7.44 24.89 6.28
C LEU A 417 7.51 23.90 5.12
N LEU A 418 7.67 24.38 3.88
CA LEU A 418 7.86 23.51 2.72
C LEU A 418 9.16 22.72 2.81
N GLN A 419 10.25 23.35 3.26
CA GLN A 419 11.52 22.66 3.44
C GLN A 419 11.45 21.64 4.57
N LEU A 420 10.90 22.01 5.73
CA LEU A 420 10.74 21.09 6.86
C LEU A 420 9.84 19.90 6.51
N ALA A 421 8.74 20.13 5.79
CA ALA A 421 7.87 19.08 5.30
C ALA A 421 8.62 18.09 4.39
N GLY A 422 9.36 18.60 3.43
CA GLY A 422 10.14 17.78 2.52
C GLY A 422 11.29 17.03 3.21
N LEU A 423 11.98 17.67 4.15
CA LEU A 423 13.02 17.02 4.96
C LEU A 423 12.43 15.89 5.82
N ALA A 424 11.27 16.10 6.45
CA ALA A 424 10.59 15.07 7.23
C ALA A 424 10.20 13.88 6.35
N TRP A 425 9.69 14.12 5.13
CA TRP A 425 9.42 13.07 4.14
C TRP A 425 10.69 12.30 3.77
N CYS A 426 11.75 13.00 3.36
CA CYS A 426 13.01 12.36 3.00
C CYS A 426 13.57 11.54 4.16
N ALA A 427 13.54 12.08 5.38
CA ALA A 427 14.01 11.37 6.57
C ALA A 427 13.22 10.08 6.83
N ALA A 428 11.89 10.08 6.63
CA ALA A 428 11.06 8.89 6.77
C ALA A 428 11.46 7.78 5.79
N PHE A 429 11.60 8.12 4.51
CA PHE A 429 11.96 7.14 3.47
C PHE A 429 13.44 6.75 3.49
N VAL A 430 14.35 7.64 3.91
CA VAL A 430 15.76 7.28 4.19
C VAL A 430 15.82 6.26 5.32
N LEU A 431 15.11 6.51 6.42
CA LEU A 431 15.03 5.58 7.55
C LEU A 431 14.45 4.23 7.11
N GLN A 432 13.37 4.23 6.32
CA GLN A 432 12.78 3.02 5.76
C GLN A 432 13.78 2.28 4.85
N GLY A 433 14.44 2.99 3.95
CA GLY A 433 15.45 2.43 3.06
C GLY A 433 16.61 1.80 3.83
N TRP A 434 17.14 2.51 4.83
CA TRP A 434 18.22 1.98 5.67
C TRP A 434 17.87 0.64 6.31
N GLN A 435 16.64 0.49 6.76
CA GLN A 435 16.17 -0.71 7.44
C GLN A 435 15.72 -1.82 6.48
N MET A 436 15.04 -1.47 5.37
CA MET A 436 14.37 -2.43 4.52
C MET A 436 15.20 -2.86 3.29
N LEU A 437 16.11 -2.01 2.76
CA LEU A 437 16.94 -2.41 1.62
C LEU A 437 17.79 -3.65 1.92
N PRO A 438 18.46 -3.77 3.08
CA PRO A 438 19.19 -5.00 3.41
C PRO A 438 18.28 -6.23 3.47
N VAL A 439 17.02 -6.08 3.91
CA VAL A 439 16.05 -7.17 3.95
C VAL A 439 15.68 -7.63 2.54
N PHE A 440 15.46 -6.69 1.62
CA PHE A 440 15.09 -7.01 0.23
C PHE A 440 16.24 -7.62 -0.59
N LEU A 441 17.48 -7.35 -0.21
CA LEU A 441 18.68 -7.86 -0.88
C LEU A 441 19.18 -9.19 -0.32
N ARG A 442 18.59 -9.69 0.79
CA ARG A 442 18.98 -10.96 1.42
C ARG A 442 17.91 -12.04 1.18
N PRO A 443 18.29 -13.34 1.24
CA PRO A 443 17.33 -14.45 1.27
C PRO A 443 16.37 -14.31 2.45
N ARG A 444 15.22 -14.98 2.36
CA ARG A 444 14.27 -15.06 3.47
C ARG A 444 14.91 -15.78 4.67
N GLN A 445 14.59 -15.30 5.88
CA GLN A 445 15.17 -15.87 7.12
C GLN A 445 14.48 -17.18 7.53
N ASP A 446 13.23 -17.39 7.12
CA ASP A 446 12.45 -18.60 7.37
C ASP A 446 12.78 -19.77 6.41
N GLY A 447 13.70 -19.57 5.47
CA GLY A 447 14.10 -20.59 4.49
C GLY A 447 13.07 -20.88 3.40
N LEU A 448 11.89 -20.23 3.42
CA LEU A 448 10.86 -20.35 2.40
C LEU A 448 11.28 -19.64 1.12
N TRP A 449 10.67 -20.04 0.00
CA TRP A 449 10.92 -19.46 -1.31
C TRP A 449 9.75 -18.59 -1.80
N GLY A 450 10.07 -17.49 -2.49
CA GLY A 450 9.08 -16.64 -3.16
C GLY A 450 8.36 -15.70 -2.23
N CYS A 451 7.11 -15.35 -2.59
CA CYS A 451 6.26 -14.40 -1.88
C CYS A 451 5.27 -15.06 -0.92
N GLN A 452 5.50 -16.27 -0.49
CA GLN A 452 4.61 -16.92 0.49
C GLN A 452 4.59 -16.13 1.79
N GLY A 453 3.39 -15.88 2.35
CA GLY A 453 3.25 -15.35 3.69
C GLY A 453 3.84 -16.29 4.73
N VAL A 454 3.97 -15.83 5.97
CA VAL A 454 4.24 -16.72 7.11
C VAL A 454 2.99 -17.60 7.23
N GLN A 455 3.17 -18.92 7.11
CA GLN A 455 2.10 -19.86 7.48
C GLN A 455 2.02 -19.81 9.00
N GLU A 456 0.96 -19.20 9.53
CA GLU A 456 0.56 -19.25 10.94
C GLU A 456 0.00 -20.62 11.29
#